data_873449641769b160bb9cfb37e50dc653
#
_entry.id   873449641769b160bb9cfb37e50dc653
#
_cell.length_a   1.000
_cell.length_b   1.000
_cell.length_c   1.000
_cell.angle_alpha   90.00
_cell.angle_beta   90.00
_cell.angle_gamma   90.00
#
_symmetry.space_group_name_H-M   'P 1'
#
loop_
_entity.id
_entity.type
_entity.pdbx_description
1 polymer ?
#
loop_
_entity_poly.entity_id
_entity_poly.type
_entity_poly.pdbx_seq_one_letter_code
_entity_poly.pdbx_strand_id
1 'polypeptide(L)'
;SLNGGATRSRATALTRDGDGDGINVRDQWGNTETYPAVLATCQTHLLTTAIDVEEELFDQKIWMALDRTRYMQAAKTFVMVDRPFWKDIDPKTGRPILSMTLTDRLTRGTYFFDNGDDKPAVICLSYSWMTDALKVLPLSDEKRVELALKALAKIYPDVDIASHIRGAPICVSWEADENFLGAFKGALPGHYRYNRRIYGHFMQTTLPPQQKGLFLAGDGVSWTPAWVEGAVQTALNAVWGIMKHFGGSTHKANPGPGDVFKDIGPIALPE
;
A
#
# COMPACT_ATOMS: atom_id res chain seq x y z
N SER A 1 -25.55 2.12 -16.85
CA SER A 1 -24.30 1.96 -17.61
C SER A 1 -23.25 2.88 -16.98
N LEU A 2 -22.18 2.31 -16.48
CA LEU A 2 -21.00 3.07 -16.07
C LEU A 2 -20.32 3.57 -17.35
N ASN A 3 -20.64 4.80 -17.75
CA ASN A 3 -20.02 5.47 -18.91
C ASN A 3 -18.63 6.04 -18.55
N GLY A 4 -17.90 5.44 -17.62
CA GLY A 4 -16.58 5.87 -17.23
C GLY A 4 -15.51 4.98 -17.83
N GLY A 5 -14.81 5.47 -18.83
CA GLY A 5 -13.60 4.84 -19.35
C GLY A 5 -12.45 4.97 -18.33
N ALA A 6 -11.62 3.91 -18.17
CA ALA A 6 -10.34 4.06 -17.49
C ALA A 6 -9.45 4.98 -18.33
N THR A 7 -9.00 6.10 -17.75
CA THR A 7 -7.99 6.96 -18.35
C THR A 7 -6.63 6.57 -17.78
N ARG A 8 -5.57 6.56 -18.60
CA ARG A 8 -4.19 6.36 -18.15
C ARG A 8 -3.52 7.70 -17.83
N SER A 9 -4.28 8.60 -17.17
CA SER A 9 -3.78 9.92 -16.80
C SER A 9 -3.56 9.99 -15.29
N ARG A 10 -2.48 10.66 -14.89
CA ARG A 10 -2.18 10.93 -13.48
C ARG A 10 -2.87 12.23 -13.06
N ALA A 11 -3.63 12.20 -11.97
CA ALA A 11 -4.16 13.41 -11.37
C ALA A 11 -3.01 14.24 -10.77
N THR A 12 -3.01 15.55 -11.03
CA THR A 12 -2.00 16.51 -10.53
C THR A 12 -2.59 17.58 -9.62
N ALA A 13 -3.89 17.82 -9.68
CA ALA A 13 -4.55 18.73 -8.75
C ALA A 13 -6.00 18.33 -8.48
N LEU A 14 -6.47 18.66 -7.28
CA LEU A 14 -7.87 18.59 -6.85
C LEU A 14 -8.25 19.94 -6.27
N THR A 15 -9.22 20.62 -6.89
CA THR A 15 -9.68 21.92 -6.45
C THR A 15 -11.21 21.97 -6.38
N ARG A 16 -11.75 22.86 -5.59
CA ARG A 16 -13.21 23.10 -5.57
C ARG A 16 -13.64 23.74 -6.89
N ASP A 17 -14.80 23.34 -7.40
CA ASP A 17 -15.45 24.07 -8.47
C ASP A 17 -16.01 25.38 -7.91
N GLY A 18 -15.56 26.53 -8.45
CA GLY A 18 -15.78 27.85 -7.86
C GLY A 18 -17.23 28.25 -7.66
N ASP A 19 -18.15 27.73 -8.50
CA ASP A 19 -19.59 28.07 -8.49
C ASP A 19 -20.47 26.87 -8.07
N GLY A 20 -19.89 25.74 -7.71
CA GLY A 20 -20.61 24.49 -7.46
C GLY A 20 -20.09 23.65 -6.33
N ASP A 21 -20.82 22.57 -6.05
CA ASP A 21 -20.45 21.58 -5.06
C ASP A 21 -19.45 20.53 -5.61
N GLY A 22 -18.98 20.68 -6.86
CA GLY A 22 -18.10 19.75 -7.54
C GLY A 22 -16.63 19.86 -7.14
N ILE A 23 -15.86 18.87 -7.54
CA ILE A 23 -14.41 18.84 -7.43
C ILE A 23 -13.80 18.74 -8.82
N ASN A 24 -12.94 19.69 -9.14
CA ASN A 24 -12.15 19.70 -10.35
C ASN A 24 -10.96 18.75 -10.18
N VAL A 25 -10.79 17.83 -11.10
CA VAL A 25 -9.64 16.95 -11.19
C VAL A 25 -8.82 17.34 -12.40
N ARG A 26 -7.59 17.84 -12.18
CA ARG A 26 -6.66 18.19 -13.26
C ARG A 26 -5.69 17.04 -13.47
N ASP A 27 -5.48 16.66 -14.73
CA ASP A 27 -4.50 15.64 -15.10
C ASP A 27 -3.11 16.22 -15.43
N GLN A 28 -2.15 15.33 -15.71
CA GLN A 28 -0.76 15.68 -16.04
C GLN A 28 -0.60 16.45 -17.37
N TRP A 29 -1.61 16.48 -18.21
CA TRP A 29 -1.63 17.22 -19.47
C TRP A 29 -2.35 18.56 -19.35
N GLY A 30 -2.86 18.89 -18.17
CA GLY A 30 -3.58 20.12 -17.87
C GLY A 30 -5.08 20.09 -18.17
N ASN A 31 -5.63 18.94 -18.60
CA ASN A 31 -7.07 18.80 -18.75
C ASN A 31 -7.73 18.78 -17.36
N THR A 32 -8.87 19.45 -17.26
CA THR A 32 -9.64 19.52 -16.02
C THR A 32 -11.06 19.04 -16.27
N GLU A 33 -11.52 18.12 -15.43
CA GLU A 33 -12.90 17.64 -15.43
C GLU A 33 -13.50 17.81 -14.03
N THR A 34 -14.76 18.21 -13.96
CA THR A 34 -15.49 18.44 -12.71
C THR A 34 -16.35 17.23 -12.38
N TYR A 35 -16.23 16.74 -11.16
CA TYR A 35 -16.99 15.61 -10.63
C TYR A 35 -17.75 16.00 -9.38
N PRO A 36 -19.00 15.52 -9.18
CA PRO A 36 -19.77 15.80 -7.97
C PRO A 36 -19.22 15.06 -6.74
N ALA A 37 -18.41 14.02 -6.94
CA ALA A 37 -17.63 13.35 -5.89
C ALA A 37 -16.39 12.68 -6.50
N VAL A 38 -15.30 12.66 -5.72
CA VAL A 38 -14.03 12.04 -6.06
C VAL A 38 -13.66 11.03 -4.97
N LEU A 39 -13.25 9.84 -5.36
CA LEU A 39 -12.69 8.83 -4.47
C LEU A 39 -11.19 8.67 -4.75
N ALA A 40 -10.35 9.13 -3.82
CA ALA A 40 -8.91 8.93 -3.87
C ALA A 40 -8.56 7.57 -3.24
N THR A 41 -7.97 6.67 -4.03
CA THR A 41 -7.52 5.34 -3.60
C THR A 41 -6.00 5.19 -3.63
N CYS A 42 -5.30 6.27 -3.95
CA CYS A 42 -3.83 6.34 -3.88
C CYS A 42 -3.34 6.39 -2.43
N GLN A 43 -2.05 6.20 -2.24
CA GLN A 43 -1.45 6.42 -0.93
C GLN A 43 -1.62 7.88 -0.49
N THR A 44 -1.94 8.08 0.79
CA THR A 44 -2.26 9.42 1.31
C THR A 44 -1.10 10.40 1.24
N HIS A 45 0.15 9.92 1.18
CA HIS A 45 1.33 10.75 0.91
C HIS A 45 1.24 11.53 -0.40
N LEU A 46 0.59 10.95 -1.42
CA LEU A 46 0.44 11.63 -2.72
C LEU A 46 -0.46 12.85 -2.62
N LEU A 47 -1.41 12.87 -1.70
CA LEU A 47 -2.31 14.02 -1.45
C LEU A 47 -1.60 15.19 -0.76
N THR A 48 -0.41 14.96 -0.18
CA THR A 48 0.40 15.99 0.49
C THR A 48 1.71 16.31 -0.24
N THR A 49 2.00 15.62 -1.36
CA THR A 49 3.29 15.76 -2.05
C THR A 49 3.17 15.89 -3.57
N ALA A 50 2.44 15.00 -4.24
CA ALA A 50 2.42 14.89 -5.70
C ALA A 50 1.15 15.46 -6.33
N ILE A 51 0.06 15.56 -5.56
CA ILE A 51 -1.22 16.11 -6.00
C ILE A 51 -1.43 17.42 -5.26
N ASP A 52 -1.62 18.49 -6.02
CA ASP A 52 -1.95 19.82 -5.48
C ASP A 52 -3.42 19.81 -5.04
N VAL A 53 -3.67 19.59 -3.76
CA VAL A 53 -5.01 19.52 -3.17
C VAL A 53 -5.32 20.83 -2.50
N GLU A 54 -6.41 21.47 -2.93
CA GLU A 54 -6.86 22.75 -2.36
C GLU A 54 -7.15 22.62 -0.86
N GLU A 55 -6.65 23.59 -0.07
CA GLU A 55 -6.61 23.55 1.39
C GLU A 55 -8.02 23.32 1.99
N GLU A 56 -9.05 23.93 1.40
CA GLU A 56 -10.43 23.89 1.87
C GLU A 56 -11.12 22.54 1.69
N LEU A 57 -10.56 21.62 0.87
CA LEU A 57 -11.13 20.28 0.66
C LEU A 57 -11.06 19.39 1.90
N PHE A 58 -10.14 19.69 2.82
CA PHE A 58 -10.03 19.02 4.10
C PHE A 58 -10.01 20.01 5.25
N ASP A 59 -10.48 19.60 6.42
CA ASP A 59 -10.25 20.37 7.64
C ASP A 59 -8.80 20.25 8.11
N GLN A 60 -8.38 21.15 8.97
CA GLN A 60 -7.02 21.16 9.52
C GLN A 60 -6.66 19.86 10.25
N LYS A 61 -7.63 19.18 10.87
CA LYS A 61 -7.39 17.92 11.59
C LYS A 61 -7.11 16.77 10.62
N ILE A 62 -7.76 16.76 9.46
CA ILE A 62 -7.49 15.79 8.37
C ILE A 62 -6.12 16.10 7.75
N TRP A 63 -5.81 17.35 7.42
CA TRP A 63 -4.49 17.73 6.92
C TRP A 63 -3.36 17.27 7.87
N MET A 64 -3.50 17.56 9.16
CA MET A 64 -2.55 17.10 10.15
C MET A 64 -2.45 15.57 10.20
N ALA A 65 -3.55 14.86 10.02
CA ALA A 65 -3.55 13.40 10.02
C ALA A 65 -2.87 12.82 8.77
N LEU A 66 -3.05 13.42 7.59
CA LEU A 66 -2.35 13.06 6.36
C LEU A 66 -0.84 13.26 6.52
N ASP A 67 -0.40 14.43 6.99
CA ASP A 67 1.00 14.75 7.22
C ASP A 67 1.68 13.85 8.26
N ARG A 68 0.93 13.41 9.26
CA ARG A 68 1.44 12.52 10.31
C ARG A 68 1.34 11.04 9.98
N THR A 69 0.65 10.69 8.91
CA THR A 69 0.64 9.31 8.42
C THR A 69 2.04 8.95 7.93
N ARG A 70 2.51 7.78 8.33
CA ARG A 70 3.81 7.27 7.91
C ARG A 70 3.64 6.05 7.04
N TYR A 71 4.45 5.98 5.99
CA TYR A 71 4.61 4.80 5.17
C TYR A 71 5.95 4.14 5.47
N MET A 72 5.90 2.82 5.66
CA MET A 72 7.09 2.01 5.86
C MET A 72 7.79 1.82 4.52
N GLN A 73 9.12 1.83 4.55
CA GLN A 73 9.94 1.41 3.43
C GLN A 73 9.89 -0.12 3.30
N ALA A 74 9.92 -0.62 2.08
CA ALA A 74 10.10 -2.05 1.83
C ALA A 74 10.87 -2.28 0.53
N ALA A 75 11.83 -3.19 0.59
CA ALA A 75 12.60 -3.61 -0.56
C ALA A 75 12.50 -5.12 -0.74
N LYS A 76 12.36 -5.54 -1.99
CA LYS A 76 12.37 -6.95 -2.38
C LYS A 76 13.41 -7.16 -3.46
N THR A 77 14.11 -8.31 -3.39
CA THR A 77 15.09 -8.74 -4.38
C THR A 77 14.69 -10.12 -4.87
N PHE A 78 14.32 -10.22 -6.13
CA PHE A 78 13.90 -11.48 -6.76
C PHE A 78 14.93 -11.95 -7.77
N VAL A 79 15.09 -13.26 -7.85
CA VAL A 79 15.82 -13.94 -8.90
C VAL A 79 14.99 -15.09 -9.46
N MET A 80 15.08 -15.28 -10.77
CA MET A 80 14.58 -16.49 -11.42
C MET A 80 15.64 -17.59 -11.30
N VAL A 81 15.21 -18.82 -11.09
CA VAL A 81 16.06 -20.00 -11.06
C VAL A 81 15.56 -21.06 -12.04
N ASP A 82 16.43 -21.97 -12.44
CA ASP A 82 16.11 -23.01 -13.43
C ASP A 82 15.00 -23.96 -13.01
N ARG A 83 14.93 -24.31 -11.74
CA ARG A 83 13.92 -25.19 -11.15
C ARG A 83 13.80 -24.94 -9.64
N PRO A 84 12.78 -25.44 -8.95
CA PRO A 84 12.64 -25.32 -7.50
C PRO A 84 13.58 -26.26 -6.73
N PHE A 85 14.90 -26.09 -6.93
CA PHE A 85 15.95 -26.95 -6.36
C PHE A 85 15.92 -27.02 -4.82
N TRP A 86 15.32 -26.05 -4.16
CA TRP A 86 15.15 -26.06 -2.70
C TRP A 86 14.31 -27.23 -2.17
N LYS A 87 13.53 -27.89 -3.04
CA LYS A 87 12.76 -29.09 -2.70
C LYS A 87 13.61 -30.36 -2.70
N ASP A 88 14.84 -30.31 -3.23
CA ASP A 88 15.75 -31.46 -3.21
C ASP A 88 15.97 -31.89 -1.75
N ILE A 89 16.02 -33.19 -1.53
CA ILE A 89 16.14 -33.75 -0.18
C ILE A 89 17.60 -33.84 0.22
N ASP A 90 17.96 -33.19 1.31
CA ASP A 90 19.26 -33.38 1.95
C ASP A 90 19.37 -34.80 2.51
N PRO A 91 20.32 -35.59 2.03
CA PRO A 91 20.46 -36.99 2.45
C PRO A 91 20.85 -37.13 3.93
N LYS A 92 21.39 -36.08 4.55
CA LYS A 92 21.78 -36.10 5.98
C LYS A 92 20.57 -35.88 6.89
N THR A 93 19.63 -35.04 6.48
CA THR A 93 18.49 -34.61 7.32
C THR A 93 17.18 -35.23 6.89
N GLY A 94 17.06 -35.72 5.65
CA GLY A 94 15.80 -36.18 5.05
C GLY A 94 14.79 -35.05 4.82
N ARG A 95 15.21 -33.80 4.77
CA ARG A 95 14.37 -32.59 4.60
C ARG A 95 14.79 -31.82 3.35
N PRO A 96 13.93 -30.96 2.82
CA PRO A 96 14.32 -30.03 1.76
C PRO A 96 15.56 -29.22 2.13
N ILE A 97 16.45 -29.01 1.14
CA ILE A 97 17.75 -28.34 1.37
C ILE A 97 17.60 -26.86 1.73
N LEU A 98 16.49 -26.25 1.32
CA LEU A 98 16.11 -24.87 1.69
C LEU A 98 14.62 -24.81 1.99
N SER A 99 14.23 -23.87 2.82
CA SER A 99 12.84 -23.56 3.09
C SER A 99 12.69 -22.04 3.35
N MET A 100 11.46 -21.57 3.48
CA MET A 100 11.21 -20.20 3.90
C MET A 100 12.08 -19.86 5.11
N THR A 101 12.86 -18.78 4.99
CA THR A 101 13.87 -18.41 5.97
C THR A 101 13.59 -17.01 6.51
N LEU A 102 13.46 -16.91 7.84
CA LEU A 102 13.42 -15.65 8.56
C LEU A 102 14.71 -15.50 9.37
N THR A 103 15.33 -14.33 9.31
CA THR A 103 16.60 -14.07 9.97
C THR A 103 16.69 -12.62 10.45
N ASP A 104 17.53 -12.38 11.43
CA ASP A 104 17.91 -11.03 11.90
C ASP A 104 18.94 -10.33 10.98
N ARG A 105 19.44 -11.06 9.96
CA ARG A 105 20.37 -10.51 8.97
C ARG A 105 19.64 -9.66 7.93
N LEU A 106 20.42 -9.03 7.03
CA LEU A 106 19.94 -8.05 6.04
C LEU A 106 18.81 -8.57 5.15
N THR A 107 18.80 -9.87 4.83
CA THR A 107 17.76 -10.48 4.00
C THR A 107 16.37 -10.47 4.64
N ARG A 108 16.31 -10.50 5.96
CA ARG A 108 15.09 -10.60 6.77
C ARG A 108 14.22 -11.78 6.42
N GLY A 109 13.55 -11.77 5.27
CA GLY A 109 12.72 -12.87 4.78
C GLY A 109 13.18 -13.35 3.41
N THR A 110 13.32 -14.68 3.26
CA THR A 110 13.55 -15.35 1.98
C THR A 110 12.38 -16.27 1.70
N TYR A 111 11.78 -16.15 0.50
CA TYR A 111 10.57 -16.86 0.12
C TYR A 111 10.76 -17.54 -1.24
N PHE A 112 10.03 -18.62 -1.47
CA PHE A 112 10.17 -19.49 -2.62
C PHE A 112 8.83 -19.65 -3.33
N PHE A 113 8.83 -19.53 -4.65
CA PHE A 113 7.63 -19.61 -5.48
C PHE A 113 7.90 -20.51 -6.68
N ASP A 114 7.11 -21.55 -6.86
CA ASP A 114 7.25 -22.49 -7.97
C ASP A 114 5.92 -22.76 -8.69
N ASN A 115 6.07 -23.28 -9.91
CA ASN A 115 4.94 -23.69 -10.77
C ASN A 115 5.07 -25.17 -11.20
N GLY A 116 5.74 -25.98 -10.41
CA GLY A 116 6.02 -27.39 -10.69
C GLY A 116 7.53 -27.71 -10.65
N ASP A 117 7.87 -28.96 -10.41
CA ASP A 117 9.22 -29.36 -10.00
C ASP A 117 10.32 -29.18 -11.06
N ASP A 118 9.95 -29.28 -12.36
CA ASP A 118 10.89 -29.17 -13.47
C ASP A 118 10.74 -27.84 -14.25
N LYS A 119 10.11 -26.83 -13.66
CA LYS A 119 9.90 -25.54 -14.32
C LYS A 119 10.73 -24.45 -13.68
N PRO A 120 11.04 -23.39 -14.43
CA PRO A 120 11.62 -22.19 -13.84
C PRO A 120 10.79 -21.68 -12.66
N ALA A 121 11.49 -21.26 -11.63
CA ALA A 121 10.90 -20.84 -10.38
C ALA A 121 11.49 -19.50 -9.91
N VAL A 122 10.97 -18.91 -8.85
CA VAL A 122 11.38 -17.61 -8.35
C VAL A 122 11.76 -17.71 -6.87
N ILE A 123 12.86 -17.08 -6.51
CA ILE A 123 13.24 -16.85 -5.12
C ILE A 123 13.18 -15.36 -4.84
N CYS A 124 12.41 -14.96 -3.82
CA CYS A 124 12.59 -13.68 -3.16
C CYS A 124 13.76 -13.84 -2.18
N LEU A 125 14.95 -13.46 -2.60
CA LEU A 125 16.19 -13.59 -1.80
C LEU A 125 16.14 -12.73 -0.54
N SER A 126 15.49 -11.58 -0.62
CA SER A 126 15.37 -10.63 0.48
C SER A 126 14.02 -9.90 0.42
N TYR A 127 13.36 -9.87 1.56
CA TYR A 127 12.25 -8.95 1.82
C TYR A 127 12.53 -8.21 3.13
N SER A 128 12.98 -6.99 2.99
CA SER A 128 13.40 -6.13 4.11
C SER A 128 12.51 -4.91 4.25
N TRP A 129 12.42 -4.36 5.46
CA TRP A 129 11.58 -3.23 5.82
C TRP A 129 12.36 -2.14 6.53
N MET A 130 11.82 -0.92 6.54
CA MET A 130 12.31 0.23 7.30
C MET A 130 13.80 0.50 7.01
N THR A 131 14.61 0.62 8.04
CA THR A 131 16.05 0.91 7.93
C THR A 131 16.82 -0.10 7.07
N ASP A 132 16.42 -1.40 7.08
CA ASP A 132 17.10 -2.39 6.25
C ASP A 132 16.77 -2.24 4.76
N ALA A 133 15.54 -1.81 4.43
CA ALA A 133 15.20 -1.43 3.05
C ALA A 133 16.00 -0.19 2.59
N LEU A 134 16.16 0.81 3.45
CA LEU A 134 16.97 2.00 3.14
C LEU A 134 18.45 1.69 2.93
N LYS A 135 19.01 0.69 3.62
CA LYS A 135 20.42 0.27 3.40
C LYS A 135 20.69 -0.23 2.00
N VAL A 136 19.68 -0.83 1.36
CA VAL A 136 19.83 -1.40 0.01
C VAL A 136 19.35 -0.44 -1.08
N LEU A 137 18.64 0.63 -0.72
CA LEU A 137 18.07 1.58 -1.68
C LEU A 137 19.08 2.14 -2.70
N PRO A 138 20.31 2.59 -2.30
CA PRO A 138 21.28 3.15 -3.24
C PRO A 138 22.11 2.09 -3.99
N LEU A 139 21.87 0.79 -3.75
CA LEU A 139 22.67 -0.27 -4.32
C LEU A 139 22.11 -0.74 -5.67
N SER A 140 23.02 -1.15 -6.59
CA SER A 140 22.59 -1.82 -7.82
C SER A 140 21.94 -3.17 -7.53
N ASP A 141 21.16 -3.66 -8.49
CA ASP A 141 20.45 -4.93 -8.38
C ASP A 141 21.41 -6.11 -8.16
N GLU A 142 22.55 -6.11 -8.86
CA GLU A 142 23.60 -7.13 -8.70
C GLU A 142 24.19 -7.10 -7.30
N LYS A 143 24.41 -5.88 -6.76
CA LYS A 143 24.95 -5.74 -5.40
C LYS A 143 23.96 -6.21 -4.33
N ARG A 144 22.67 -5.98 -4.53
CA ARG A 144 21.62 -6.51 -3.64
C ARG A 144 21.60 -8.03 -3.66
N VAL A 145 21.70 -8.66 -4.84
CA VAL A 145 21.80 -10.12 -4.99
C VAL A 145 23.05 -10.66 -4.31
N GLU A 146 24.23 -10.08 -4.57
CA GLU A 146 25.51 -10.47 -3.93
C GLU A 146 25.39 -10.49 -2.40
N LEU A 147 24.85 -9.41 -1.81
CA LEU A 147 24.69 -9.31 -0.36
C LEU A 147 23.71 -10.34 0.19
N ALA A 148 22.61 -10.59 -0.52
CA ALA A 148 21.62 -11.59 -0.12
C ALA A 148 22.22 -13.01 -0.17
N LEU A 149 22.88 -13.35 -1.25
CA LEU A 149 23.57 -14.65 -1.38
C LEU A 149 24.64 -14.85 -0.31
N LYS A 150 25.44 -13.81 -0.02
CA LYS A 150 26.43 -13.85 1.07
C LYS A 150 25.80 -14.08 2.44
N ALA A 151 24.62 -13.51 2.68
CA ALA A 151 23.90 -13.74 3.94
C ALA A 151 23.33 -15.16 4.01
N LEU A 152 22.74 -15.65 2.92
CA LEU A 152 22.17 -17.00 2.84
C LEU A 152 23.23 -18.10 2.90
N ALA A 153 24.41 -17.90 2.32
CA ALA A 153 25.53 -18.84 2.39
C ALA A 153 26.03 -19.10 3.83
N LYS A 154 25.77 -18.15 4.76
CA LYS A 154 26.06 -18.37 6.19
C LYS A 154 25.05 -19.28 6.89
N ILE A 155 23.84 -19.36 6.37
CA ILE A 155 22.76 -20.19 6.90
C ILE A 155 22.79 -21.56 6.23
N TYR A 156 23.07 -21.57 4.94
CA TYR A 156 23.08 -22.75 4.06
C TYR A 156 24.43 -22.90 3.36
N PRO A 157 25.51 -23.23 4.09
CA PRO A 157 26.88 -23.26 3.54
C PRO A 157 27.10 -24.32 2.45
N ASP A 158 26.28 -25.34 2.44
CA ASP A 158 26.39 -26.48 1.49
C ASP A 158 25.49 -26.29 0.25
N VAL A 159 24.79 -25.15 0.12
CA VAL A 159 23.84 -24.91 -0.98
C VAL A 159 24.33 -23.77 -1.88
N ASP A 160 24.60 -24.09 -3.16
CA ASP A 160 24.98 -23.11 -4.17
C ASP A 160 23.74 -22.53 -4.89
N ILE A 161 23.11 -21.53 -4.27
CA ILE A 161 21.96 -20.85 -4.85
C ILE A 161 22.36 -20.14 -6.16
N ALA A 162 23.58 -19.62 -6.25
CA ALA A 162 24.02 -18.79 -7.38
C ALA A 162 24.05 -19.58 -8.69
N SER A 163 24.43 -20.85 -8.68
CA SER A 163 24.48 -21.70 -9.87
C SER A 163 23.13 -21.95 -10.52
N HIS A 164 22.05 -21.80 -9.77
CA HIS A 164 20.68 -21.96 -10.24
C HIS A 164 20.08 -20.67 -10.83
N ILE A 165 20.69 -19.51 -10.60
CA ILE A 165 20.12 -18.22 -11.05
C ILE A 165 20.16 -18.13 -12.57
N ARG A 166 19.07 -17.63 -13.16
CA ARG A 166 18.88 -17.41 -14.59
C ARG A 166 18.34 -15.99 -14.83
N GLY A 167 18.95 -15.30 -15.82
CA GLY A 167 18.53 -13.96 -16.21
C GLY A 167 18.90 -12.86 -15.18
N ALA A 168 18.39 -11.66 -15.44
CA ALA A 168 18.60 -10.51 -14.57
C ALA A 168 17.70 -10.55 -13.32
N PRO A 169 18.17 -10.05 -12.18
CA PRO A 169 17.35 -9.90 -10.99
C PRO A 169 16.26 -8.83 -11.18
N ILE A 170 15.24 -8.88 -10.34
CA ILE A 170 14.22 -7.83 -10.23
C ILE A 170 14.25 -7.30 -8.80
N CYS A 171 14.60 -6.03 -8.65
CA CYS A 171 14.62 -5.36 -7.36
C CYS A 171 13.55 -4.29 -7.30
N VAL A 172 12.82 -4.24 -6.19
CA VAL A 172 11.76 -3.27 -5.94
C VAL A 172 12.05 -2.53 -4.64
N SER A 173 11.99 -1.21 -4.69
CA SER A 173 12.02 -0.31 -3.53
C SER A 173 10.86 0.67 -3.66
N TRP A 174 9.79 0.43 -2.90
CA TRP A 174 8.55 1.17 -3.02
C TRP A 174 8.67 2.66 -2.69
N GLU A 175 9.63 3.03 -1.85
CA GLU A 175 9.94 4.42 -1.48
C GLU A 175 10.58 5.21 -2.61
N ALA A 176 11.15 4.55 -3.61
CA ALA A 176 11.75 5.17 -4.79
C ALA A 176 10.74 5.39 -5.94
N ASP A 177 9.55 4.80 -5.85
CA ASP A 177 8.51 4.96 -6.87
C ASP A 177 7.65 6.19 -6.57
N GLU A 178 7.62 7.14 -7.53
CA GLU A 178 6.88 8.41 -7.40
C GLU A 178 5.36 8.23 -7.24
N ASN A 179 4.81 7.06 -7.57
CA ASN A 179 3.39 6.76 -7.44
C ASN A 179 3.04 6.14 -6.09
N PHE A 180 4.03 5.81 -5.25
CA PHE A 180 3.83 5.17 -3.96
C PHE A 180 4.48 5.91 -2.80
N LEU A 181 5.74 6.33 -2.91
CA LEU A 181 6.53 7.01 -1.87
C LEU A 181 6.63 6.22 -0.56
N GLY A 182 6.50 4.90 -0.64
CA GLY A 182 6.52 3.97 0.48
C GLY A 182 5.70 2.72 0.20
N ALA A 183 5.82 1.70 1.02
CA ALA A 183 5.17 0.41 0.76
C ALA A 183 3.79 0.29 1.40
N PHE A 184 3.67 0.56 2.68
CA PHE A 184 2.41 0.44 3.42
C PHE A 184 2.43 1.33 4.68
N LYS A 185 1.24 1.73 5.12
CA LYS A 185 1.12 2.57 6.33
C LYS A 185 1.63 1.85 7.57
N GLY A 186 2.43 2.56 8.36
CA GLY A 186 2.89 2.13 9.67
C GLY A 186 2.55 3.16 10.75
N ALA A 187 1.83 2.74 11.78
CA ALA A 187 1.48 3.62 12.89
C ALA A 187 2.58 3.62 13.95
N LEU A 188 2.97 4.81 14.41
CA LEU A 188 3.76 4.96 15.63
C LEU A 188 2.85 4.93 16.87
N PRO A 189 3.39 4.66 18.06
CA PRO A 189 2.66 4.83 19.31
C PRO A 189 2.01 6.23 19.39
N GLY A 190 0.75 6.29 19.75
CA GLY A 190 -0.01 7.54 19.83
C GLY A 190 -0.64 8.05 18.52
N HIS A 191 -0.40 7.37 17.38
CA HIS A 191 -0.98 7.77 16.10
C HIS A 191 -2.45 7.36 15.88
N TYR A 192 -3.09 6.73 16.85
CA TYR A 192 -4.50 6.30 16.77
C TYR A 192 -5.46 7.42 16.38
N ARG A 193 -5.26 8.63 16.92
CA ARG A 193 -6.10 9.81 16.59
C ARG A 193 -6.02 10.18 15.12
N TYR A 194 -4.85 10.09 14.50
CA TYR A 194 -4.67 10.37 13.07
C TYR A 194 -5.32 9.28 12.23
N ASN A 195 -5.09 8.03 12.57
CA ASN A 195 -5.72 6.89 11.89
C ASN A 195 -7.25 6.99 11.97
N ARG A 196 -7.81 7.31 13.14
CA ARG A 196 -9.25 7.49 13.34
C ARG A 196 -9.82 8.56 12.43
N ARG A 197 -9.15 9.71 12.31
CA ARG A 197 -9.60 10.83 11.49
C ARG A 197 -9.66 10.45 10.00
N ILE A 198 -8.58 9.87 9.47
CA ILE A 198 -8.53 9.47 8.07
C ILE A 198 -9.55 8.36 7.79
N TYR A 199 -9.61 7.35 8.64
CA TYR A 199 -10.58 6.25 8.50
C TYR A 199 -12.02 6.75 8.53
N GLY A 200 -12.37 7.67 9.44
CA GLY A 200 -13.72 8.20 9.60
C GLY A 200 -14.13 9.24 8.56
N HIS A 201 -13.23 9.67 7.68
CA HIS A 201 -13.49 10.74 6.70
C HIS A 201 -14.59 10.41 5.69
N PHE A 202 -14.96 9.14 5.52
CA PHE A 202 -16.10 8.76 4.69
C PHE A 202 -17.47 9.28 5.25
N MET A 203 -17.54 9.62 6.54
CA MET A 203 -18.74 10.14 7.20
C MET A 203 -18.82 11.68 7.04
N GLN A 204 -19.27 12.14 5.88
CA GLN A 204 -19.24 13.56 5.51
C GLN A 204 -20.57 14.32 5.71
N THR A 205 -21.60 13.69 6.27
CA THR A 205 -22.93 14.29 6.38
C THR A 205 -22.95 15.60 7.16
N THR A 206 -22.11 15.72 8.18
CA THR A 206 -22.02 16.90 9.07
C THR A 206 -20.92 17.88 8.69
N LEU A 207 -20.12 17.59 7.67
CA LEU A 207 -19.08 18.50 7.21
C LEU A 207 -19.66 19.72 6.52
N PRO A 208 -18.97 20.88 6.53
CA PRO A 208 -19.33 22.03 5.71
C PRO A 208 -19.30 21.65 4.21
N PRO A 209 -20.09 22.31 3.34
CA PRO A 209 -20.16 21.98 1.91
C PRO A 209 -18.80 21.92 1.23
N GLN A 210 -17.90 22.86 1.51
CA GLN A 210 -16.56 22.94 0.93
C GLN A 210 -15.64 21.77 1.28
N GLN A 211 -15.96 20.99 2.33
CA GLN A 211 -15.19 19.81 2.77
C GLN A 211 -15.84 18.48 2.37
N LYS A 212 -16.93 18.53 1.59
CA LYS A 212 -17.64 17.33 1.11
C LYS A 212 -17.19 16.93 -0.28
N GLY A 213 -17.41 15.66 -0.63
CA GLY A 213 -17.24 15.13 -1.98
C GLY A 213 -15.88 14.48 -2.25
N LEU A 214 -14.83 14.77 -1.47
CA LEU A 214 -13.55 14.06 -1.58
C LEU A 214 -13.49 12.92 -0.55
N PHE A 215 -13.55 11.68 -1.04
CA PHE A 215 -13.52 10.46 -0.23
C PHE A 215 -12.17 9.76 -0.32
N LEU A 216 -11.80 9.04 0.72
CA LEU A 216 -10.55 8.29 0.80
C LEU A 216 -10.84 6.81 1.01
N ALA A 217 -10.13 5.94 0.30
CA ALA A 217 -10.11 4.50 0.54
C ALA A 217 -8.74 3.90 0.21
N GLY A 218 -8.49 2.69 0.68
CA GLY A 218 -7.24 1.97 0.50
C GLY A 218 -6.74 1.40 1.82
N ASP A 219 -5.78 0.49 1.78
CA ASP A 219 -5.18 -0.08 2.99
C ASP A 219 -4.54 1.00 3.87
N GLY A 220 -3.95 2.05 3.27
CA GLY A 220 -3.39 3.20 3.97
C GLY A 220 -4.39 4.02 4.78
N VAL A 221 -5.68 3.94 4.46
CA VAL A 221 -6.78 4.57 5.20
C VAL A 221 -7.28 3.68 6.33
N SER A 222 -7.10 2.36 6.23
CA SER A 222 -7.69 1.34 7.10
C SER A 222 -7.02 1.22 8.48
N TRP A 223 -7.68 0.47 9.37
CA TRP A 223 -7.11 -0.01 10.64
C TRP A 223 -6.23 -1.25 10.47
N THR A 224 -6.31 -1.90 9.31
CA THR A 224 -5.51 -3.08 8.94
C THR A 224 -4.65 -2.76 7.72
N PRO A 225 -3.65 -1.85 7.84
CA PRO A 225 -2.80 -1.47 6.72
C PRO A 225 -1.96 -2.66 6.23
N ALA A 226 -1.50 -2.60 5.00
CA ALA A 226 -0.75 -3.65 4.30
C ALA A 226 -1.56 -4.90 3.93
N TRP A 227 -2.88 -4.90 4.12
CA TRP A 227 -3.75 -6.02 3.81
C TRP A 227 -4.87 -5.62 2.85
N VAL A 228 -5.18 -6.53 1.93
CA VAL A 228 -6.30 -6.35 0.98
C VAL A 228 -7.63 -6.16 1.73
N GLU A 229 -7.83 -6.86 2.85
CA GLU A 229 -9.02 -6.72 3.70
C GLU A 229 -9.24 -5.28 4.15
N GLY A 230 -8.17 -4.60 4.58
CA GLY A 230 -8.26 -3.18 4.96
C GLY A 230 -8.66 -2.28 3.80
N ALA A 231 -8.14 -2.53 2.60
CA ALA A 231 -8.53 -1.80 1.41
C ALA A 231 -10.01 -2.02 1.06
N VAL A 232 -10.49 -3.27 1.14
CA VAL A 232 -11.91 -3.62 0.87
C VAL A 232 -12.84 -2.96 1.89
N GLN A 233 -12.52 -3.01 3.18
CA GLN A 233 -13.32 -2.36 4.23
C GLN A 233 -13.48 -0.87 3.97
N THR A 234 -12.38 -0.17 3.70
CA THR A 234 -12.43 1.28 3.46
C THR A 234 -13.12 1.63 2.14
N ALA A 235 -13.01 0.78 1.11
CA ALA A 235 -13.76 0.93 -0.13
C ALA A 235 -15.28 0.83 0.11
N LEU A 236 -15.74 -0.14 0.89
CA LEU A 236 -17.15 -0.28 1.26
C LEU A 236 -17.65 0.93 2.07
N ASN A 237 -16.83 1.44 3.01
CA ASN A 237 -17.14 2.65 3.75
C ASN A 237 -17.26 3.87 2.83
N ALA A 238 -16.33 4.03 1.89
CA ALA A 238 -16.36 5.13 0.94
C ALA A 238 -17.59 5.07 0.02
N VAL A 239 -17.96 3.89 -0.48
CA VAL A 239 -19.17 3.68 -1.27
C VAL A 239 -20.42 4.05 -0.46
N TRP A 240 -20.48 3.66 0.81
CA TRP A 240 -21.57 4.06 1.69
C TRP A 240 -21.61 5.58 1.89
N GLY A 241 -20.46 6.22 2.11
CA GLY A 241 -20.34 7.67 2.25
C GLY A 241 -20.78 8.42 0.99
N ILE A 242 -20.35 7.97 -0.19
CA ILE A 242 -20.75 8.52 -1.50
C ILE A 242 -22.25 8.36 -1.71
N MET A 243 -22.81 7.19 -1.41
CA MET A 243 -24.25 6.96 -1.49
C MET A 243 -25.01 7.97 -0.61
N LYS A 244 -24.57 8.20 0.62
CA LYS A 244 -25.17 9.19 1.54
C LYS A 244 -25.00 10.62 1.03
N HIS A 245 -23.86 10.96 0.45
CA HIS A 245 -23.59 12.25 -0.15
C HIS A 245 -24.63 12.61 -1.22
N PHE A 246 -25.08 11.64 -2.01
CA PHE A 246 -26.13 11.79 -3.02
C PHE A 246 -27.55 11.55 -2.49
N GLY A 247 -27.78 11.54 -1.18
CA GLY A 247 -29.09 11.33 -0.57
C GLY A 247 -29.64 9.92 -0.66
N GLY A 248 -28.79 8.96 -1.04
CA GLY A 248 -29.16 7.55 -1.14
C GLY A 248 -29.37 6.88 0.23
N SER A 249 -30.02 5.72 0.20
CA SER A 249 -30.25 4.89 1.38
C SER A 249 -29.94 3.43 1.10
N THR A 250 -29.60 2.69 2.14
CA THR A 250 -29.37 1.26 2.09
C THR A 250 -30.70 0.49 2.17
N HIS A 251 -30.73 -0.70 1.61
CA HIS A 251 -31.88 -1.60 1.78
C HIS A 251 -31.99 -2.07 3.24
N LYS A 252 -33.21 -2.23 3.76
CA LYS A 252 -33.45 -2.65 5.16
C LYS A 252 -32.76 -3.95 5.55
N ALA A 253 -32.65 -4.90 4.63
CA ALA A 253 -31.98 -6.19 4.86
C ALA A 253 -30.45 -6.13 4.75
N ASN A 254 -29.90 -5.03 4.21
CA ASN A 254 -28.47 -4.77 4.12
C ASN A 254 -28.20 -3.29 4.40
N PRO A 255 -28.14 -2.90 5.68
CA PRO A 255 -27.99 -1.48 6.07
C PRO A 255 -26.63 -0.88 5.67
N GLY A 256 -25.76 -1.66 5.06
CA GLY A 256 -24.39 -1.25 4.72
C GLY A 256 -23.43 -1.43 5.89
N PRO A 257 -22.17 -0.99 5.72
CA PRO A 257 -21.14 -1.14 6.75
C PRO A 257 -21.49 -0.42 8.06
N GLY A 258 -22.41 0.54 8.02
CA GLY A 258 -22.79 1.31 9.19
C GLY A 258 -21.60 2.08 9.77
N ASP A 259 -21.74 2.51 11.00
CA ASP A 259 -20.61 3.03 11.77
C ASP A 259 -19.80 1.85 12.34
N VAL A 260 -18.92 1.28 11.50
CA VAL A 260 -17.99 0.20 11.90
C VAL A 260 -17.09 0.67 13.05
N PHE A 261 -16.93 1.97 13.23
CA PHE A 261 -16.25 2.57 14.38
C PHE A 261 -16.96 2.34 15.70
N LYS A 262 -18.26 2.20 15.69
CA LYS A 262 -19.03 2.02 16.91
C LYS A 262 -18.73 0.70 17.59
N ASP A 263 -18.43 -0.31 16.77
CA ASP A 263 -18.18 -1.68 17.23
C ASP A 263 -16.68 -2.01 17.37
N ILE A 264 -15.84 -1.34 16.58
CA ILE A 264 -14.38 -1.52 16.56
C ILE A 264 -13.67 -0.23 17.04
N GLY A 265 -14.40 0.65 17.70
CA GLY A 265 -13.88 1.93 18.13
C GLY A 265 -12.59 1.74 18.95
N PRO A 266 -11.47 2.34 18.53
CA PRO A 266 -10.29 2.33 19.36
C PRO A 266 -10.62 2.96 20.69
N ILE A 267 -9.92 2.54 21.72
CA ILE A 267 -9.93 3.18 23.03
C ILE A 267 -10.00 4.69 22.84
N ALA A 268 -11.00 5.35 23.43
CA ALA A 268 -11.13 6.79 23.37
C ALA A 268 -9.86 7.41 23.98
N LEU A 269 -9.00 7.89 23.11
CA LEU A 269 -7.81 8.62 23.52
C LEU A 269 -8.20 10.09 23.72
N PRO A 270 -7.65 10.75 24.75
CA PRO A 270 -7.83 12.20 24.91
C PRO A 270 -7.35 12.90 23.64
N GLU A 271 -8.10 13.88 23.17
CA GLU A 271 -7.76 14.72 22.01
C GLU A 271 -6.50 15.57 22.26
#